data_ca92788f211609b726cc4988d89ac0bd
#
_entry.id   ca92788f211609b726cc4988d89ac0bd
#
_cell.length_a   1.000
_cell.length_b   1.000
_cell.length_c   1.000
_cell.angle_alpha   90.00
_cell.angle_beta   90.00
_cell.angle_gamma   90.00
#
_symmetry.space_group_name_H-M   'P 1'
#
loop_
_entity.id
_entity.type
_entity.pdbx_description
1 polymer ?
#
loop_
_entity_poly.entity_id
_entity_poly.type
_entity_poly.pdbx_seq_one_letter_code
_entity_poly.pdbx_strand_id
1 'polypeptide(L)'
;KALKVAAHMLEASEEDLEIENGEIRVKGVPDLKVRLGDVAKAVGGTPGYALPGGIAPGMEATETVVMDAMTYASGTAVAEVDVDIETGHVRIVNFVIGHDSGTVINPMMVDGQVYGGIAHGVGNALFEWMGYDEDANPVTTNYGEYLLVSAPEMPPVTLVHHESPSPVNPLGVKGVGECGGVPTPAAIVSAVENALTPFGVHVTEAPMTPSALLSMIHAAQG
;
A
#
# COMPACT_ATOMS: atom_id res chain seq x y z
N LYS A 1 19.95 9.85 -20.45
CA LYS A 1 20.73 9.35 -21.55
C LYS A 1 20.23 9.89 -22.89
N ALA A 2 18.95 9.73 -23.23
CA ALA A 2 18.38 10.24 -24.48
C ALA A 2 18.58 11.75 -24.64
N LEU A 3 18.33 12.55 -23.59
CA LEU A 3 18.57 13.98 -23.62
C LEU A 3 20.04 14.34 -23.88
N LYS A 4 20.99 13.66 -23.26
CA LYS A 4 22.43 13.88 -23.50
C LYS A 4 22.83 13.67 -24.96
N VAL A 5 22.31 12.61 -25.58
CA VAL A 5 22.57 12.32 -26.98
C VAL A 5 21.87 13.34 -27.89
N ALA A 6 20.61 13.67 -27.60
CA ALA A 6 19.87 14.69 -28.34
C ALA A 6 20.52 16.07 -28.23
N ALA A 7 21.01 16.45 -27.06
CA ALA A 7 21.74 17.68 -26.81
C ALA A 7 22.98 17.79 -27.76
N HIS A 8 23.71 16.70 -27.90
CA HIS A 8 24.82 16.63 -28.82
C HIS A 8 24.41 16.69 -30.29
N MET A 9 23.27 16.04 -30.65
CA MET A 9 22.73 16.05 -32.01
C MET A 9 22.16 17.41 -32.44
N LEU A 10 21.58 18.14 -31.48
CA LEU A 10 20.91 19.45 -31.70
C LEU A 10 21.82 20.63 -31.39
N GLU A 11 23.05 20.37 -30.92
CA GLU A 11 24.00 21.41 -30.46
C GLU A 11 23.38 22.36 -29.43
N ALA A 12 22.57 21.78 -28.48
CA ALA A 12 21.84 22.50 -27.46
C ALA A 12 22.23 22.03 -26.05
N SER A 13 21.90 22.81 -25.04
CA SER A 13 22.07 22.39 -23.65
C SER A 13 21.02 21.33 -23.29
N GLU A 14 21.39 20.34 -22.47
CA GLU A 14 20.47 19.30 -21.98
C GLU A 14 19.30 19.91 -21.19
N GLU A 15 19.54 21.00 -20.45
CA GLU A 15 18.54 21.73 -19.65
C GLU A 15 17.48 22.44 -20.51
N ASP A 16 17.83 22.76 -21.76
CA ASP A 16 16.94 23.42 -22.70
C ASP A 16 16.07 22.43 -23.49
N LEU A 17 16.25 21.14 -23.29
CA LEU A 17 15.52 20.11 -24.00
C LEU A 17 14.31 19.62 -23.20
N GLU A 18 13.26 19.21 -23.93
CA GLU A 18 12.11 18.50 -23.40
C GLU A 18 11.75 17.32 -24.30
N ILE A 19 11.17 16.27 -23.68
CA ILE A 19 10.67 15.10 -24.40
C ILE A 19 9.15 15.17 -24.40
N GLU A 20 8.57 15.18 -25.60
CA GLU A 20 7.12 15.15 -25.76
C GLU A 20 6.74 14.30 -26.97
N ASN A 21 5.75 13.42 -26.81
CA ASN A 21 5.21 12.57 -27.89
C ASN A 21 6.24 11.81 -28.72
N GLY A 22 7.35 11.37 -28.08
CA GLY A 22 8.42 10.64 -28.78
C GLY A 22 9.39 11.52 -29.58
N GLU A 23 9.31 12.83 -29.42
CA GLU A 23 10.25 13.81 -29.96
C GLU A 23 11.00 14.51 -28.83
N ILE A 24 12.26 14.83 -29.07
CA ILE A 24 13.09 15.65 -28.19
C ILE A 24 13.29 16.98 -28.92
N ARG A 25 12.88 18.07 -28.30
CA ARG A 25 12.95 19.42 -28.90
C ARG A 25 13.57 20.43 -27.95
N VAL A 26 14.08 21.51 -28.52
CA VAL A 26 14.55 22.67 -27.76
C VAL A 26 13.33 23.49 -27.32
N LYS A 27 13.24 23.79 -26.02
CA LYS A 27 12.17 24.61 -25.45
C LYS A 27 12.10 25.97 -26.16
N GLY A 28 10.91 26.34 -26.60
CA GLY A 28 10.70 27.58 -27.32
C GLY A 28 11.11 27.58 -28.81
N VAL A 29 11.68 26.49 -29.35
CA VAL A 29 12.07 26.34 -30.74
C VAL A 29 11.51 25.01 -31.31
N PRO A 30 10.21 24.94 -31.63
CA PRO A 30 9.53 23.68 -31.99
C PRO A 30 10.11 22.96 -33.21
N ASP A 31 10.73 23.69 -34.12
CA ASP A 31 11.33 23.12 -35.34
C ASP A 31 12.68 22.49 -35.10
N LEU A 32 13.38 22.85 -34.01
CA LEU A 32 14.67 22.26 -33.65
C LEU A 32 14.43 21.01 -32.76
N LYS A 33 14.27 19.87 -33.44
CA LYS A 33 13.90 18.62 -32.78
C LYS A 33 14.53 17.39 -33.42
N VAL A 34 14.58 16.30 -32.67
CA VAL A 34 14.98 14.96 -33.11
C VAL A 34 14.01 13.93 -32.57
N ARG A 35 13.73 12.87 -33.34
CA ARG A 35 12.87 11.80 -32.87
C ARG A 35 13.64 10.88 -31.92
N LEU A 36 12.97 10.38 -30.89
CA LEU A 36 13.57 9.41 -29.97
C LEU A 36 14.08 8.16 -30.69
N GLY A 37 13.41 7.74 -31.80
CA GLY A 37 13.87 6.64 -32.65
C GLY A 37 15.20 6.94 -33.40
N ASP A 38 15.46 8.19 -33.74
CA ASP A 38 16.72 8.57 -34.38
C ASP A 38 17.86 8.65 -33.35
N VAL A 39 17.56 9.09 -32.12
CA VAL A 39 18.47 8.98 -30.99
C VAL A 39 18.81 7.51 -30.71
N ALA A 40 17.80 6.62 -30.72
CA ALA A 40 18.01 5.18 -30.51
C ALA A 40 18.92 4.56 -31.60
N LYS A 41 18.76 4.96 -32.86
CA LYS A 41 19.68 4.54 -33.95
C LYS A 41 21.09 5.05 -33.71
N ALA A 42 21.26 6.30 -33.34
CA ALA A 42 22.56 6.90 -33.09
C ALA A 42 23.31 6.15 -31.96
N VAL A 43 22.66 5.82 -30.85
CA VAL A 43 23.27 5.03 -29.75
C VAL A 43 23.44 3.55 -30.11
N GLY A 44 22.72 3.05 -31.10
CA GLY A 44 22.88 1.68 -31.64
C GLY A 44 24.11 1.49 -32.51
N GLY A 45 24.86 2.54 -32.80
CA GLY A 45 26.09 2.48 -33.60
C GLY A 45 25.88 2.87 -35.06
N THR A 46 25.37 4.06 -35.33
CA THR A 46 25.30 4.60 -36.68
C THR A 46 26.71 4.93 -37.21
N PRO A 47 27.12 4.42 -38.38
CA PRO A 47 28.40 4.77 -38.95
C PRO A 47 28.57 6.28 -39.14
N GLY A 48 29.71 6.81 -38.71
CA GLY A 48 30.03 8.24 -38.81
C GLY A 48 29.47 9.10 -37.67
N TYR A 49 28.75 8.53 -36.71
CA TYR A 49 28.30 9.21 -35.48
C TYR A 49 29.14 8.75 -34.29
N ALA A 50 29.83 9.68 -33.65
CA ALA A 50 30.56 9.42 -32.42
C ALA A 50 29.66 9.76 -31.23
N LEU A 51 29.45 8.80 -30.31
CA LEU A 51 28.72 9.03 -29.09
C LEU A 51 29.44 10.05 -28.20
N PRO A 52 28.71 10.94 -27.51
CA PRO A 52 29.25 11.81 -26.49
C PRO A 52 30.04 11.04 -25.43
N GLY A 53 31.11 11.64 -24.89
CA GLY A 53 31.96 10.98 -23.91
C GLY A 53 31.18 10.48 -22.69
N GLY A 54 31.48 9.25 -22.26
CA GLY A 54 30.82 8.61 -21.11
C GLY A 54 29.46 7.95 -21.39
N ILE A 55 28.99 7.96 -22.66
CA ILE A 55 27.78 7.27 -23.06
C ILE A 55 28.10 5.92 -23.69
N ALA A 56 27.64 4.84 -23.05
CA ALA A 56 27.72 3.50 -23.63
C ALA A 56 26.68 3.31 -24.76
N PRO A 57 26.95 2.48 -25.77
CA PRO A 57 25.96 2.10 -26.79
C PRO A 57 24.68 1.51 -26.19
N GLY A 58 23.60 1.55 -26.97
CA GLY A 58 22.27 1.05 -26.55
C GLY A 58 21.43 2.07 -25.77
N MET A 59 20.11 1.88 -25.74
CA MET A 59 19.14 2.74 -25.05
C MET A 59 18.92 2.33 -23.59
N GLU A 60 19.72 1.40 -23.08
CA GLU A 60 19.64 0.97 -21.68
C GLU A 60 20.29 1.99 -20.74
N ALA A 61 19.70 2.15 -19.57
CA ALA A 61 20.26 2.89 -18.45
C ALA A 61 19.94 2.18 -17.14
N THR A 62 20.92 2.15 -16.25
CA THR A 62 20.75 1.65 -14.89
C THR A 62 21.12 2.74 -13.93
N GLU A 63 20.21 3.05 -13.01
CA GLU A 63 20.41 4.05 -11.97
C GLU A 63 20.21 3.42 -10.60
N THR A 64 21.03 3.82 -9.64
CA THR A 64 20.85 3.44 -8.25
C THR A 64 20.27 4.63 -7.49
N VAL A 65 19.05 4.46 -7.01
CA VAL A 65 18.39 5.48 -6.18
C VAL A 65 18.77 5.23 -4.72
N VAL A 66 19.39 6.23 -4.10
CA VAL A 66 19.69 6.24 -2.67
C VAL A 66 18.73 7.23 -2.01
N MET A 67 18.04 6.75 -0.99
CA MET A 67 17.11 7.57 -0.21
C MET A 67 17.80 8.00 1.09
N ASP A 68 17.77 9.28 1.40
CA ASP A 68 18.36 9.84 2.63
C ASP A 68 17.50 9.57 3.86
N ALA A 69 16.22 9.31 3.70
CA ALA A 69 15.28 9.04 4.79
C ALA A 69 14.15 8.09 4.35
N MET A 70 13.52 7.45 5.33
CA MET A 70 12.32 6.66 5.11
C MET A 70 11.08 7.56 4.99
N THR A 71 10.08 7.09 4.26
CA THR A 71 8.75 7.70 4.22
C THR A 71 7.82 6.97 5.17
N TYR A 72 6.87 7.69 5.77
CA TYR A 72 5.90 7.12 6.68
C TYR A 72 4.49 7.45 6.17
N ALA A 73 3.73 6.39 5.87
CA ALA A 73 2.30 6.50 5.68
C ALA A 73 1.60 6.78 7.01
N SER A 74 0.45 7.41 6.97
CA SER A 74 -0.38 7.64 8.14
C SER A 74 -1.85 7.39 7.81
N GLY A 75 -2.65 7.16 8.83
CA GLY A 75 -4.07 6.92 8.63
C GLY A 75 -4.81 6.74 9.94
N THR A 76 -6.12 6.64 9.82
CA THR A 76 -7.04 6.36 10.91
C THR A 76 -8.12 5.42 10.42
N ALA A 77 -8.61 4.55 11.30
CA ALA A 77 -9.69 3.64 11.01
C ALA A 77 -10.77 3.74 12.08
N VAL A 78 -12.02 3.59 11.66
CA VAL A 78 -13.20 3.56 12.53
C VAL A 78 -14.03 2.34 12.14
N ALA A 79 -14.38 1.52 13.14
CA ALA A 79 -15.27 0.38 12.99
C ALA A 79 -16.57 0.62 13.74
N GLU A 80 -17.68 0.22 13.14
CA GLU A 80 -19.00 0.11 13.78
C GLU A 80 -19.35 -1.37 13.84
N VAL A 81 -19.69 -1.87 15.03
CA VAL A 81 -19.93 -3.29 15.27
C VAL A 81 -21.24 -3.55 15.99
N ASP A 82 -21.86 -4.68 15.67
CA ASP A 82 -22.89 -5.32 16.48
C ASP A 82 -22.27 -6.52 17.19
N VAL A 83 -22.48 -6.65 18.49
CA VAL A 83 -22.03 -7.79 19.30
C VAL A 83 -23.23 -8.51 19.87
N ASP A 84 -23.40 -9.77 19.51
CA ASP A 84 -24.38 -10.65 20.13
C ASP A 84 -23.81 -11.21 21.44
N ILE A 85 -24.32 -10.75 22.54
CA ILE A 85 -23.85 -11.14 23.89
C ILE A 85 -24.26 -12.56 24.32
N GLU A 86 -25.21 -13.20 23.62
CA GLU A 86 -25.62 -14.57 23.87
C GLU A 86 -24.77 -15.58 23.12
N THR A 87 -24.25 -15.21 21.96
CA THR A 87 -23.46 -16.09 21.09
C THR A 87 -22.00 -15.72 21.00
N GLY A 88 -21.63 -14.49 21.39
CA GLY A 88 -20.28 -13.93 21.22
C GLY A 88 -19.96 -13.54 19.76
N HIS A 89 -20.95 -13.59 18.87
CA HIS A 89 -20.74 -13.23 17.47
C HIS A 89 -20.57 -11.73 17.29
N VAL A 90 -19.55 -11.33 16.55
CA VAL A 90 -19.28 -9.95 16.16
C VAL A 90 -19.57 -9.76 14.68
N ARG A 91 -20.42 -8.79 14.35
CA ARG A 91 -20.65 -8.34 12.97
C ARG A 91 -20.14 -6.93 12.81
N ILE A 92 -19.23 -6.72 11.86
CA ILE A 92 -18.78 -5.38 11.50
C ILE A 92 -19.84 -4.78 10.57
N VAL A 93 -20.54 -3.74 11.05
CA VAL A 93 -21.66 -3.09 10.35
C VAL A 93 -21.13 -2.13 9.29
N ASN A 94 -20.07 -1.39 9.64
CA ASN A 94 -19.44 -0.41 8.75
C ASN A 94 -17.96 -0.26 9.12
N PHE A 95 -17.14 0.06 8.12
CA PHE A 95 -15.72 0.31 8.32
C PHE A 95 -15.27 1.48 7.47
N VAL A 96 -14.69 2.49 8.10
CA VAL A 96 -14.16 3.67 7.41
C VAL A 96 -12.67 3.76 7.68
N ILE A 97 -11.88 3.95 6.63
CA ILE A 97 -10.45 4.18 6.75
C ILE A 97 -10.04 5.40 5.94
N GLY A 98 -9.38 6.35 6.60
CA GLY A 98 -8.66 7.44 5.96
C GLY A 98 -7.17 7.13 5.97
N HIS A 99 -6.50 7.24 4.84
CA HIS A 99 -5.07 6.99 4.76
C HIS A 99 -4.35 8.01 3.88
N ASP A 100 -3.06 8.17 4.16
CA ASP A 100 -2.12 8.99 3.41
C ASP A 100 -0.93 8.12 3.00
N SER A 101 -0.90 7.76 1.73
CA SER A 101 0.22 7.07 1.08
C SER A 101 1.06 8.00 0.20
N GLY A 102 1.00 9.31 0.46
CA GLY A 102 1.62 10.33 -0.39
C GLY A 102 0.89 10.46 -1.71
N THR A 103 1.62 10.70 -2.78
CA THR A 103 1.05 10.77 -4.13
C THR A 103 0.52 9.41 -4.57
N VAL A 104 -0.75 9.33 -4.94
CA VAL A 104 -1.38 8.11 -5.45
C VAL A 104 -1.05 7.93 -6.94
N ILE A 105 -0.15 7.00 -7.25
CA ILE A 105 0.27 6.74 -8.64
C ILE A 105 -0.78 5.94 -9.40
N ASN A 106 -1.37 4.93 -8.75
CA ASN A 106 -2.41 4.09 -9.35
C ASN A 106 -3.50 3.84 -8.30
N PRO A 107 -4.65 4.55 -8.39
CA PRO A 107 -5.73 4.43 -7.42
C PRO A 107 -6.25 3.01 -7.25
N MET A 108 -6.47 2.27 -8.34
CA MET A 108 -6.97 0.90 -8.30
C MET A 108 -6.03 -0.04 -7.51
N MET A 109 -4.72 0.14 -7.67
CA MET A 109 -3.72 -0.66 -6.92
C MET A 109 -3.70 -0.27 -5.44
N VAL A 110 -3.80 1.01 -5.14
CA VAL A 110 -3.84 1.52 -3.76
C VAL A 110 -5.08 1.00 -3.05
N ASP A 111 -6.26 1.12 -3.67
CA ASP A 111 -7.52 0.57 -3.13
C ASP A 111 -7.41 -0.92 -2.87
N GLY A 112 -6.87 -1.68 -3.81
CA GLY A 112 -6.67 -3.12 -3.67
C GLY A 112 -5.77 -3.49 -2.49
N GLN A 113 -4.68 -2.73 -2.26
CA GLN A 113 -3.81 -2.93 -1.09
C GLN A 113 -4.54 -2.61 0.22
N VAL A 114 -5.30 -1.51 0.27
CA VAL A 114 -6.02 -1.13 1.49
C VAL A 114 -7.13 -2.12 1.80
N TYR A 115 -7.95 -2.54 0.82
CA TYR A 115 -8.96 -3.59 1.01
C TYR A 115 -8.37 -4.91 1.46
N GLY A 116 -7.27 -5.35 0.83
CA GLY A 116 -6.56 -6.56 1.24
C GLY A 116 -6.02 -6.48 2.66
N GLY A 117 -5.46 -5.33 3.04
CA GLY A 117 -5.01 -5.07 4.40
C GLY A 117 -6.16 -5.11 5.42
N ILE A 118 -7.32 -4.53 5.08
CA ILE A 118 -8.51 -4.59 5.95
C ILE A 118 -8.95 -6.05 6.13
N ALA A 119 -9.01 -6.85 5.05
CA ALA A 119 -9.36 -8.27 5.15
C ALA A 119 -8.42 -9.02 6.09
N HIS A 120 -7.11 -8.80 5.95
CA HIS A 120 -6.11 -9.33 6.86
C HIS A 120 -6.36 -8.90 8.33
N GLY A 121 -6.65 -7.60 8.53
CA GLY A 121 -6.93 -7.08 9.87
C GLY A 121 -8.22 -7.61 10.50
N VAL A 122 -9.27 -7.85 9.71
CA VAL A 122 -10.50 -8.52 10.16
C VAL A 122 -10.19 -9.96 10.59
N GLY A 123 -9.39 -10.68 9.79
CA GLY A 123 -8.90 -12.01 10.12
C GLY A 123 -8.18 -12.04 11.47
N ASN A 124 -7.20 -11.18 11.64
CA ASN A 124 -6.44 -11.07 12.89
C ASN A 124 -7.30 -10.72 14.11
N ALA A 125 -8.33 -9.89 13.92
CA ALA A 125 -9.18 -9.47 15.02
C ALA A 125 -10.19 -10.53 15.46
N LEU A 126 -10.74 -11.33 14.50
CA LEU A 126 -11.94 -12.13 14.76
C LEU A 126 -11.78 -13.63 14.46
N PHE A 127 -10.87 -14.06 13.57
CA PHE A 127 -10.91 -15.40 13.00
C PHE A 127 -9.60 -16.18 13.08
N GLU A 128 -8.48 -15.57 12.69
CA GLU A 128 -7.22 -16.26 12.48
C GLU A 128 -6.54 -16.60 13.80
N TRP A 129 -6.63 -17.86 14.20
CA TRP A 129 -6.03 -18.37 15.42
C TRP A 129 -5.03 -19.48 15.12
N MET A 130 -3.79 -19.31 15.60
CA MET A 130 -2.75 -20.32 15.55
C MET A 130 -2.55 -20.90 16.94
N GLY A 131 -3.20 -22.02 17.20
CA GLY A 131 -3.18 -22.69 18.50
C GLY A 131 -2.08 -23.71 18.62
N TYR A 132 -1.62 -23.90 19.87
CA TYR A 132 -0.66 -24.92 20.26
C TYR A 132 -1.18 -25.67 21.48
N ASP A 133 -0.88 -26.97 21.57
CA ASP A 133 -1.12 -27.76 22.77
C ASP A 133 -0.06 -27.54 23.87
N GLU A 134 -0.20 -28.21 24.99
CA GLU A 134 0.73 -28.11 26.13
C GLU A 134 2.15 -28.57 25.79
N ASP A 135 2.31 -29.40 24.77
CA ASP A 135 3.60 -29.91 24.27
C ASP A 135 4.17 -29.05 23.13
N ALA A 136 3.56 -27.87 22.85
CA ALA A 136 3.89 -26.95 21.79
C ALA A 136 3.70 -27.50 20.35
N ASN A 137 2.86 -28.54 20.18
CA ASN A 137 2.48 -28.95 18.84
C ASN A 137 1.38 -28.05 18.30
N PRO A 138 1.42 -27.64 17.01
CA PRO A 138 0.35 -26.84 16.41
C PRO A 138 -0.94 -27.67 16.32
N VAL A 139 -2.05 -27.11 16.85
CA VAL A 139 -3.40 -27.70 16.72
C VAL A 139 -4.15 -27.12 15.56
N THR A 140 -3.74 -25.96 15.05
CA THR A 140 -4.27 -25.34 13.83
C THR A 140 -3.38 -25.74 12.66
N THR A 141 -3.76 -26.78 11.94
CA THR A 141 -2.88 -27.45 10.96
C THR A 141 -3.35 -27.36 9.52
N ASN A 142 -4.56 -26.87 9.27
CA ASN A 142 -5.16 -26.74 7.95
C ASN A 142 -6.14 -25.56 7.89
N TYR A 143 -6.62 -25.17 6.70
CA TYR A 143 -7.55 -24.06 6.52
C TYR A 143 -8.98 -24.29 7.02
N GLY A 144 -9.31 -25.49 7.48
CA GLY A 144 -10.56 -25.76 8.21
C GLY A 144 -10.48 -25.36 9.68
N GLU A 145 -9.27 -25.21 10.20
CA GLU A 145 -8.94 -24.81 11.58
C GLU A 145 -8.40 -23.39 11.64
N TYR A 146 -7.55 -23.00 10.68
CA TYR A 146 -7.09 -21.62 10.51
C TYR A 146 -8.08 -20.88 9.58
N LEU A 147 -8.97 -20.14 10.21
CA LEU A 147 -10.11 -19.51 9.51
C LEU A 147 -9.67 -18.22 8.83
N LEU A 148 -9.51 -18.26 7.50
CA LEU A 148 -9.32 -17.05 6.71
C LEU A 148 -10.65 -16.32 6.49
N VAL A 149 -10.59 -15.00 6.47
CA VAL A 149 -11.73 -14.15 6.12
C VAL A 149 -12.18 -14.45 4.69
N SER A 150 -13.46 -14.67 4.50
CA SER A 150 -14.08 -14.80 3.20
C SER A 150 -14.94 -13.58 2.85
N ALA A 151 -15.43 -13.51 1.61
CA ALA A 151 -16.17 -12.34 1.14
C ALA A 151 -17.42 -11.98 1.98
N PRO A 152 -18.20 -12.93 2.54
CA PRO A 152 -19.33 -12.63 3.41
C PRO A 152 -18.98 -11.95 4.74
N GLU A 153 -17.78 -12.19 5.27
CA GLU A 153 -17.34 -11.59 6.53
C GLU A 153 -16.77 -10.17 6.34
N MET A 154 -16.48 -9.78 5.10
CA MET A 154 -16.00 -8.44 4.83
C MET A 154 -17.10 -7.40 5.04
N PRO A 155 -16.84 -6.35 5.85
CA PRO A 155 -17.80 -5.27 6.04
C PRO A 155 -17.92 -4.39 4.78
N PRO A 156 -18.98 -3.57 4.68
CA PRO A 156 -18.97 -2.39 3.84
C PRO A 156 -17.81 -1.48 4.25
N VAL A 157 -16.96 -1.11 3.29
CA VAL A 157 -15.77 -0.29 3.54
C VAL A 157 -15.88 1.03 2.78
N THR A 158 -15.62 2.13 3.47
CA THR A 158 -15.43 3.46 2.88
C THR A 158 -13.95 3.84 2.95
N LEU A 159 -13.32 4.04 1.80
CA LEU A 159 -11.95 4.55 1.70
C LEU A 159 -11.95 6.07 1.54
N VAL A 160 -11.11 6.75 2.30
CA VAL A 160 -10.88 8.19 2.21
C VAL A 160 -9.39 8.40 1.93
N HIS A 161 -9.07 8.88 0.74
CA HIS A 161 -7.69 9.20 0.35
C HIS A 161 -7.34 10.62 0.76
N HIS A 162 -6.20 10.77 1.41
CA HIS A 162 -5.56 12.04 1.66
C HIS A 162 -4.14 11.99 1.09
N GLU A 163 -3.81 12.94 0.21
CA GLU A 163 -2.48 12.99 -0.38
C GLU A 163 -1.65 14.07 0.30
N SER A 164 -0.59 13.65 0.99
CA SER A 164 0.44 14.51 1.55
C SER A 164 1.79 14.06 0.98
N PRO A 165 2.20 14.60 -0.18
CA PRO A 165 3.41 14.15 -0.87
C PRO A 165 4.65 14.22 0.01
N SER A 166 5.44 13.15 0.00
CA SER A 166 6.69 13.08 0.74
C SER A 166 7.77 13.98 0.09
N PRO A 167 8.48 14.79 0.86
CA PRO A 167 9.58 15.61 0.32
C PRO A 167 10.87 14.82 0.06
N VAL A 168 10.96 13.56 0.53
CA VAL A 168 12.22 12.79 0.46
C VAL A 168 12.38 11.98 -0.82
N ASN A 169 11.41 12.02 -1.72
CA ASN A 169 11.52 11.43 -3.06
C ASN A 169 10.78 12.28 -4.10
N PRO A 170 11.24 12.26 -5.36
CA PRO A 170 10.69 13.14 -6.41
C PRO A 170 9.25 12.80 -6.82
N LEU A 171 8.75 11.61 -6.51
CA LEU A 171 7.37 11.21 -6.80
C LEU A 171 6.41 11.59 -5.68
N GLY A 172 6.92 11.91 -4.49
CA GLY A 172 6.10 12.20 -3.33
C GLY A 172 5.38 10.98 -2.74
N VAL A 173 5.79 9.77 -3.11
CA VAL A 173 5.13 8.53 -2.67
C VAL A 173 5.51 8.13 -1.26
N LYS A 174 4.61 7.39 -0.59
CA LYS A 174 4.82 6.71 0.69
C LYS A 174 4.38 5.25 0.56
N GLY A 175 4.74 4.42 1.54
CA GLY A 175 4.29 3.03 1.57
C GLY A 175 2.76 2.91 1.66
N VAL A 176 2.17 1.90 1.01
CA VAL A 176 0.72 1.67 1.03
C VAL A 176 0.37 0.22 1.40
N GLY A 177 1.31 -0.71 1.29
CA GLY A 177 1.03 -2.14 1.44
C GLY A 177 0.40 -2.54 2.77
N GLU A 178 0.69 -1.83 3.84
CA GLU A 178 0.18 -2.13 5.19
C GLU A 178 -0.83 -1.09 5.70
N CYS A 179 -1.18 -0.08 4.90
CA CYS A 179 -2.10 0.99 5.32
C CYS A 179 -3.45 0.46 5.82
N GLY A 180 -3.98 -0.60 5.20
CA GLY A 180 -5.21 -1.25 5.61
C GLY A 180 -5.03 -2.18 6.81
N GLY A 181 -3.90 -2.89 6.90
CA GLY A 181 -3.68 -3.94 7.88
C GLY A 181 -3.37 -3.45 9.29
N VAL A 182 -2.51 -2.46 9.40
CA VAL A 182 -2.02 -1.98 10.70
C VAL A 182 -3.13 -1.41 11.61
N PRO A 183 -4.02 -0.52 11.15
CA PRO A 183 -5.02 0.08 12.03
C PRO A 183 -6.27 -0.80 12.26
N THR A 184 -6.55 -1.74 11.37
CA THR A 184 -7.82 -2.48 11.35
C THR A 184 -8.05 -3.34 12.59
N PRO A 185 -7.12 -4.18 13.07
CA PRO A 185 -7.36 -4.98 14.26
C PRO A 185 -7.66 -4.11 15.49
N ALA A 186 -6.89 -3.05 15.67
CA ALA A 186 -7.06 -2.15 16.80
C ALA A 186 -8.42 -1.41 16.76
N ALA A 187 -8.86 -0.98 15.57
CA ALA A 187 -10.16 -0.34 15.41
C ALA A 187 -11.32 -1.29 15.76
N ILE A 188 -11.24 -2.55 15.31
CA ILE A 188 -12.27 -3.56 15.60
C ILE A 188 -12.28 -3.92 17.10
N VAL A 189 -11.11 -4.19 17.68
CA VAL A 189 -10.99 -4.49 19.12
C VAL A 189 -11.56 -3.35 19.95
N SER A 190 -11.20 -2.11 19.65
CA SER A 190 -11.73 -0.92 20.37
C SER A 190 -13.24 -0.77 20.20
N ALA A 191 -13.79 -1.07 19.04
CA ALA A 191 -15.24 -1.01 18.80
C ALA A 191 -15.99 -2.08 19.60
N VAL A 192 -15.47 -3.31 19.65
CA VAL A 192 -16.04 -4.41 20.45
C VAL A 192 -15.97 -4.09 21.94
N GLU A 193 -14.84 -3.63 22.44
CA GLU A 193 -14.69 -3.23 23.84
C GLU A 193 -15.66 -2.09 24.19
N ASN A 194 -15.81 -1.10 23.30
CA ASN A 194 -16.77 -0.02 23.48
C ASN A 194 -18.21 -0.53 23.54
N ALA A 195 -18.60 -1.45 22.66
CA ALA A 195 -19.93 -2.08 22.67
C ALA A 195 -20.20 -2.85 23.97
N LEU A 196 -19.17 -3.46 24.56
CA LEU A 196 -19.26 -4.26 25.77
C LEU A 196 -19.00 -3.48 27.07
N THR A 197 -18.74 -2.19 26.99
CA THR A 197 -18.56 -1.31 28.17
C THR A 197 -19.69 -1.45 29.22
N PRO A 198 -21.01 -1.56 28.85
CA PRO A 198 -22.08 -1.74 29.82
C PRO A 198 -22.00 -3.05 30.62
N PHE A 199 -21.24 -4.02 30.13
CA PHE A 199 -21.04 -5.33 30.75
C PHE A 199 -19.71 -5.42 31.52
N GLY A 200 -18.89 -4.36 31.52
CA GLY A 200 -17.60 -4.30 32.22
C GLY A 200 -16.52 -5.17 31.59
N VAL A 201 -16.64 -5.51 30.31
CA VAL A 201 -15.67 -6.36 29.59
C VAL A 201 -14.51 -5.51 29.09
N HIS A 202 -13.29 -5.97 29.35
CA HIS A 202 -12.06 -5.49 28.75
C HIS A 202 -11.48 -6.56 27.84
N VAL A 203 -11.22 -6.21 26.58
CA VAL A 203 -10.64 -7.14 25.60
C VAL A 203 -9.12 -7.15 25.78
N THR A 204 -8.58 -8.31 26.11
CA THR A 204 -7.15 -8.50 26.41
C THR A 204 -6.42 -9.37 25.41
N GLU A 205 -7.15 -10.04 24.52
CA GLU A 205 -6.58 -10.97 23.53
C GLU A 205 -7.35 -10.93 22.20
N ALA A 206 -6.68 -11.29 21.13
CA ALA A 206 -7.22 -11.52 19.79
C ALA A 206 -6.64 -12.83 19.23
N PRO A 207 -7.37 -13.50 18.32
CA PRO A 207 -8.67 -13.13 17.78
C PRO A 207 -9.80 -13.27 18.81
N MET A 208 -10.74 -12.34 18.73
CA MET A 208 -11.98 -12.34 19.56
C MET A 208 -12.97 -13.38 19.00
N THR A 209 -12.60 -14.66 19.05
CA THR A 209 -13.53 -15.70 18.64
C THR A 209 -14.80 -15.69 19.49
N PRO A 210 -15.95 -16.18 18.98
CA PRO A 210 -17.18 -16.20 19.75
C PRO A 210 -17.04 -16.85 21.14
N SER A 211 -16.30 -17.94 21.25
CA SER A 211 -16.04 -18.60 22.53
C SER A 211 -15.15 -17.80 23.46
N ALA A 212 -14.11 -17.15 22.95
CA ALA A 212 -13.26 -16.28 23.75
C ALA A 212 -14.05 -15.08 24.28
N LEU A 213 -14.84 -14.44 23.42
CA LEU A 213 -15.65 -13.29 23.79
C LEU A 213 -16.73 -13.63 24.83
N LEU A 214 -17.43 -14.76 24.67
CA LEU A 214 -18.37 -15.27 25.69
C LEU A 214 -17.69 -15.52 27.03
N SER A 215 -16.48 -16.07 27.03
CA SER A 215 -15.72 -16.29 28.26
C SER A 215 -15.40 -14.98 28.97
N MET A 216 -15.02 -13.93 28.22
CA MET A 216 -14.78 -12.59 28.78
C MET A 216 -16.06 -11.96 29.36
N ILE A 217 -17.19 -12.10 28.63
CA ILE A 217 -18.50 -11.59 29.08
C ILE A 217 -18.92 -12.30 30.37
N HIS A 218 -18.84 -13.62 30.44
CA HIS A 218 -19.22 -14.37 31.65
C HIS A 218 -18.30 -14.05 32.82
N ALA A 219 -16.99 -13.91 32.58
CA ALA A 219 -16.05 -13.56 33.64
C ALA A 219 -16.30 -12.15 34.23
N ALA A 220 -16.77 -11.22 33.42
CA ALA A 220 -17.11 -9.86 33.87
C ALA A 220 -18.42 -9.77 34.65
N GLN A 221 -19.32 -10.74 34.45
CA GLN A 221 -20.62 -10.79 35.15
C GLN A 221 -20.60 -11.56 36.48
N GLY A 222 -19.49 -12.22 36.81
CA GLY A 222 -19.21 -12.84 38.09
C GLY A 222 -19.42 -14.10 38.43
#